data_f0dec679423a8e05b4abd6b655d86d0a
#
_entry.id   f0dec679423a8e05b4abd6b655d86d0a
#
_cell.length_a   1.000
_cell.length_b   1.000
_cell.length_c   1.000
_cell.angle_alpha   90.00
_cell.angle_beta   90.00
_cell.angle_gamma   90.00
#
_symmetry.space_group_name_H-M   'P 1'
#
loop_
_entity.id
_entity.type
_entity.pdbx_description
1 polymer ?
#
loop_
_entity_poly.entity_id
_entity_poly.type
_entity_poly.pdbx_seq_one_letter_code
_entity_poly.pdbx_strand_id
1 'polypeptide(L)'
;MPPANDHYYTAEPSSDHRPGEVRFCYGGRELVFATDSGVFSRRELDRGTEVLLAALPEPVSGPVLDMGCGYGTIGVAVGARWPGLAVTMADVNRRACDLARENARRNGVRAEVLESDGYMALTGRRFATILQNPPIRAGKAVIYRMFADGA
;
A
#
# COMPACT_ATOMS: atom_id res chain seq x y z
N MET A 1 16.56 1.19 -21.37
CA MET A 1 15.55 2.21 -21.02
C MET A 1 14.22 1.52 -20.71
N PRO A 2 13.63 1.81 -19.57
CA PRO A 2 12.38 1.15 -19.24
C PRO A 2 11.26 1.58 -20.20
N PRO A 3 10.30 0.70 -20.46
CA PRO A 3 9.16 1.05 -21.30
C PRO A 3 8.38 2.24 -20.74
N ALA A 4 7.97 3.16 -21.60
CA ALA A 4 7.22 4.34 -21.18
C ALA A 4 5.83 4.02 -20.65
N ASN A 5 5.31 2.84 -20.98
CA ASN A 5 3.98 2.40 -20.61
C ASN A 5 3.94 1.43 -19.43
N ASP A 6 5.03 1.32 -18.68
CA ASP A 6 5.06 0.49 -17.49
C ASP A 6 4.41 1.25 -16.34
N HIS A 7 3.16 0.91 -16.05
CA HIS A 7 2.32 1.62 -15.09
C HIS A 7 2.21 0.88 -13.77
N TYR A 8 1.92 1.63 -12.70
CA TYR A 8 1.67 1.09 -11.38
C TYR A 8 0.64 -0.04 -11.37
N TYR A 9 -0.40 0.06 -12.21
CA TYR A 9 -1.49 -0.93 -12.23
C TYR A 9 -1.19 -2.18 -13.07
N THR A 10 -0.02 -2.26 -13.67
CA THR A 10 0.42 -3.46 -14.38
C THR A 10 0.69 -4.56 -13.38
N ALA A 11 0.06 -5.74 -13.54
CA ALA A 11 0.25 -6.87 -12.61
C ALA A 11 1.68 -7.38 -12.60
N GLU A 12 2.35 -7.33 -13.74
CA GLU A 12 3.76 -7.70 -13.87
C GLU A 12 4.48 -6.54 -14.57
N PRO A 13 5.04 -5.59 -13.79
CA PRO A 13 5.73 -4.46 -14.39
C PRO A 13 6.90 -4.89 -15.22
N SER A 14 7.04 -4.28 -16.41
CA SER A 14 8.12 -4.58 -17.35
C SER A 14 9.35 -3.68 -17.19
N SER A 15 9.30 -2.67 -16.34
CA SER A 15 10.44 -1.79 -16.09
C SER A 15 11.56 -2.52 -15.36
N ASP A 16 12.80 -2.07 -15.59
CA ASP A 16 13.96 -2.60 -14.89
C ASP A 16 13.82 -2.45 -13.38
N HIS A 17 14.36 -3.44 -12.66
CA HIS A 17 14.46 -3.36 -11.21
C HIS A 17 15.44 -2.27 -10.81
N ARG A 18 15.01 -1.34 -9.98
CA ARG A 18 15.83 -0.28 -9.41
C ARG A 18 15.54 -0.22 -7.91
N PRO A 19 16.14 -1.15 -7.16
CA PRO A 19 15.88 -1.21 -5.73
C PRO A 19 16.28 0.08 -5.02
N GLY A 20 15.51 0.43 -4.03
CA GLY A 20 15.76 1.57 -3.19
C GLY A 20 15.29 1.31 -1.78
N GLU A 21 15.37 2.31 -0.93
CA GLU A 21 14.96 2.21 0.46
C GLU A 21 14.34 3.54 0.90
N VAL A 22 13.26 3.44 1.68
CA VAL A 22 12.60 4.59 2.29
C VAL A 22 12.55 4.36 3.79
N ARG A 23 12.87 5.39 4.56
CA ARG A 23 12.81 5.37 6.03
C ARG A 23 11.98 6.52 6.54
N PHE A 24 11.13 6.27 7.52
CA PHE A 24 10.42 7.35 8.22
C PHE A 24 9.98 6.89 9.61
N CYS A 25 9.70 7.87 10.47
CA CYS A 25 9.22 7.60 11.82
C CYS A 25 7.70 7.77 11.88
N TYR A 26 7.03 6.83 12.53
CA TYR A 26 5.60 6.91 12.78
C TYR A 26 5.28 6.28 14.13
N GLY A 27 4.51 6.99 14.95
CA GLY A 27 4.18 6.48 16.28
C GLY A 27 5.41 6.25 17.17
N GLY A 28 6.47 7.05 16.99
CA GLY A 28 7.69 6.94 17.78
C GLY A 28 8.62 5.81 17.34
N ARG A 29 8.36 5.18 16.20
CA ARG A 29 9.15 4.06 15.70
C ARG A 29 9.65 4.35 14.30
N GLU A 30 10.93 4.05 14.02
CA GLU A 30 11.46 4.09 12.66
C GLU A 30 11.03 2.86 11.89
N LEU A 31 10.51 3.09 10.68
CA LEU A 31 10.11 2.06 9.74
C LEU A 31 11.01 2.13 8.51
N VAL A 32 11.34 0.96 7.96
CA VAL A 32 12.26 0.84 6.84
C VAL A 32 11.60 0.02 5.74
N PHE A 33 11.54 0.59 4.53
CA PHE A 33 10.85 -0.03 3.40
C PHE A 33 11.78 -0.23 2.22
N ALA A 34 11.78 -1.44 1.67
CA ALA A 34 12.38 -1.70 0.38
C ALA A 34 11.43 -1.22 -0.73
N THR A 35 11.98 -0.63 -1.76
CA THR A 35 11.23 -0.12 -2.90
C THR A 35 11.84 -0.56 -4.22
N ASP A 36 11.11 -0.34 -5.33
CA ASP A 36 11.59 -0.66 -6.67
C ASP A 36 10.97 0.31 -7.67
N SER A 37 11.60 0.47 -8.83
CA SER A 37 11.18 1.41 -9.87
C SER A 37 9.78 1.17 -10.41
N GLY A 38 9.30 -0.07 -10.37
CA GLY A 38 7.94 -0.40 -10.80
C GLY A 38 6.89 -0.15 -9.76
N VAL A 39 7.24 0.46 -8.63
CA VAL A 39 6.34 0.72 -7.51
C VAL A 39 6.33 2.21 -7.17
N PHE A 40 5.15 2.69 -6.83
CA PHE A 40 4.88 4.08 -6.52
C PHE A 40 5.73 4.59 -5.35
N SER A 41 6.23 5.84 -5.44
CA SER A 41 6.98 6.53 -4.37
C SER A 41 8.22 5.80 -3.89
N ARG A 42 9.17 5.63 -4.78
CA ARG A 42 10.34 4.80 -4.58
C ARG A 42 11.40 5.33 -3.61
N ARG A 43 11.62 6.65 -3.54
CA ARG A 43 12.79 7.23 -2.84
C ARG A 43 12.49 7.88 -1.51
N GLU A 44 11.33 8.44 -1.38
CA GLU A 44 10.90 9.12 -0.17
C GLU A 44 9.44 8.82 0.08
N LEU A 45 9.01 9.05 1.29
CA LEU A 45 7.61 8.85 1.64
C LEU A 45 6.76 9.81 0.82
N ASP A 46 5.75 9.26 0.13
CA ASP A 46 4.80 10.03 -0.61
C ASP A 46 4.04 11.00 0.30
N ARG A 47 3.87 12.24 -0.14
CA ARG A 47 3.20 13.25 0.66
C ARG A 47 1.76 12.88 1.00
N GLY A 48 1.05 12.24 0.07
CA GLY A 48 -0.30 11.74 0.35
C GLY A 48 -0.33 10.74 1.48
N THR A 49 0.66 9.87 1.54
CA THR A 49 0.82 8.91 2.64
C THR A 49 1.09 9.63 3.97
N GLU A 50 1.96 10.63 3.98
CA GLU A 50 2.23 11.42 5.19
C GLU A 50 0.96 12.08 5.71
N VAL A 51 0.20 12.72 4.84
CA VAL A 51 -1.04 13.41 5.20
C VAL A 51 -2.06 12.40 5.73
N LEU A 52 -2.22 11.27 5.07
CA LEU A 52 -3.16 10.23 5.48
C LEU A 52 -2.82 9.71 6.86
N LEU A 53 -1.57 9.34 7.10
CA LEU A 53 -1.13 8.80 8.39
C LEU A 53 -1.30 9.82 9.51
N ALA A 54 -1.03 11.09 9.25
CA ALA A 54 -1.21 12.15 10.24
C ALA A 54 -2.68 12.38 10.59
N ALA A 55 -3.59 12.08 9.68
CA ALA A 55 -5.02 12.31 9.84
C ALA A 55 -5.77 11.13 10.45
N LEU A 56 -5.12 9.99 10.70
CA LEU A 56 -5.79 8.80 11.22
C LEU A 56 -6.34 9.03 12.62
N PRO A 57 -7.54 8.48 12.92
CA PRO A 57 -8.04 8.50 14.30
C PRO A 57 -7.16 7.62 15.20
N GLU A 58 -7.21 7.90 16.51
CA GLU A 58 -6.47 7.13 17.50
C GLU A 58 -7.42 6.59 18.57
N PRO A 59 -7.59 5.25 18.64
CA PRO A 59 -7.01 4.22 17.75
C PRO A 59 -7.79 4.09 16.45
N VAL A 60 -7.13 3.47 15.47
CA VAL A 60 -7.79 3.04 14.24
C VAL A 60 -8.59 1.76 14.55
N SER A 61 -9.79 1.67 14.00
CA SER A 61 -10.64 0.48 14.18
C SER A 61 -10.35 -0.56 13.11
N GLY A 62 -10.15 -1.80 13.55
CA GLY A 62 -9.93 -2.93 12.65
C GLY A 62 -11.17 -3.81 12.47
N PRO A 63 -11.20 -4.68 11.47
CA PRO A 63 -10.10 -4.94 10.50
C PRO A 63 -9.84 -3.76 9.57
N VAL A 64 -8.58 -3.63 9.15
CA VAL A 64 -8.13 -2.53 8.30
C VAL A 64 -7.76 -3.07 6.91
N LEU A 65 -8.18 -2.36 5.88
CA LEU A 65 -7.74 -2.61 4.50
C LEU A 65 -6.92 -1.42 4.00
N ASP A 66 -5.72 -1.70 3.53
CA ASP A 66 -4.89 -0.76 2.77
C ASP A 66 -5.07 -1.10 1.29
N MET A 67 -5.91 -0.35 0.61
CA MET A 67 -6.28 -0.60 -0.79
C MET A 67 -5.35 0.18 -1.73
N GLY A 68 -4.77 -0.52 -2.69
CA GLY A 68 -3.73 0.05 -3.54
C GLY A 68 -2.46 0.27 -2.74
N CYS A 69 -2.02 -0.75 -2.03
CA CYS A 69 -1.03 -0.63 -0.95
C CYS A 69 0.39 -0.24 -1.42
N GLY A 70 0.69 -0.42 -2.70
CA GLY A 70 2.05 -0.22 -3.17
C GLY A 70 3.03 -1.12 -2.43
N TYR A 71 4.17 -0.57 -2.02
CA TYR A 71 5.14 -1.34 -1.25
C TYR A 71 4.82 -1.42 0.26
N GLY A 72 3.65 -0.96 0.67
CA GLY A 72 3.09 -1.26 1.98
C GLY A 72 3.24 -0.20 3.05
N THR A 73 3.52 1.05 2.70
CA THR A 73 3.80 2.11 3.69
C THR A 73 2.68 2.31 4.71
N ILE A 74 1.44 2.40 4.24
CA ILE A 74 0.29 2.68 5.11
C ILE A 74 -0.04 1.46 5.98
N GLY A 75 -0.22 0.29 5.37
CA GLY A 75 -0.60 -0.92 6.09
C GLY A 75 0.44 -1.34 7.12
N VAL A 76 1.73 -1.25 6.76
CA VAL A 76 2.82 -1.56 7.69
C VAL A 76 2.89 -0.55 8.83
N ALA A 77 2.76 0.74 8.53
CA ALA A 77 2.78 1.78 9.57
C ALA A 77 1.64 1.59 10.57
N VAL A 78 0.44 1.32 10.08
CA VAL A 78 -0.73 1.08 10.93
C VAL A 78 -0.55 -0.18 11.77
N GLY A 79 -0.09 -1.28 11.17
CA GLY A 79 0.15 -2.53 11.89
C GLY A 79 1.27 -2.42 12.92
N ALA A 80 2.28 -1.61 12.65
CA ALA A 80 3.37 -1.37 13.60
C ALA A 80 2.89 -0.54 14.80
N ARG A 81 2.06 0.46 14.55
CA ARG A 81 1.56 1.33 15.62
C ARG A 81 0.51 0.66 16.50
N TRP A 82 -0.35 -0.16 15.91
CA TRP A 82 -1.41 -0.88 16.62
C TRP A 82 -1.30 -2.39 16.33
N PRO A 83 -0.39 -3.11 17.01
CA PRO A 83 -0.08 -4.51 16.66
C PRO A 83 -1.25 -5.47 16.79
N GLY A 84 -2.30 -5.11 17.51
CA GLY A 84 -3.49 -5.93 17.66
C GLY A 84 -4.46 -5.86 16.48
N LEU A 85 -4.25 -4.96 15.54
CA LEU A 85 -5.14 -4.82 14.39
C LEU A 85 -4.91 -5.90 13.34
N ALA A 86 -5.99 -6.42 12.78
CA ALA A 86 -5.92 -7.25 11.58
C ALA A 86 -5.78 -6.33 10.37
N VAL A 87 -4.65 -6.40 9.68
CA VAL A 87 -4.34 -5.56 8.52
C VAL A 87 -4.29 -6.42 7.28
N THR A 88 -5.02 -6.01 6.25
CA THR A 88 -4.94 -6.57 4.90
C THR A 88 -4.46 -5.49 3.96
N MET A 89 -3.51 -5.83 3.10
CA MET A 89 -3.00 -4.95 2.05
C MET A 89 -3.32 -5.57 0.70
N ALA A 90 -3.82 -4.78 -0.24
CA ALA A 90 -4.19 -5.27 -1.56
C ALA A 90 -3.68 -4.35 -2.66
N ASP A 91 -3.20 -4.94 -3.74
CA ASP A 91 -2.74 -4.21 -4.91
C ASP A 91 -2.86 -5.10 -6.15
N VAL A 92 -3.07 -4.50 -7.31
CA VAL A 92 -3.09 -5.24 -8.58
C VAL A 92 -1.68 -5.57 -9.05
N ASN A 93 -0.69 -4.81 -8.63
CA ASN A 93 0.70 -4.94 -9.05
C ASN A 93 1.39 -6.02 -8.22
N ARG A 94 1.83 -7.11 -8.87
CA ARG A 94 2.47 -8.25 -8.18
C ARG A 94 3.77 -7.84 -7.49
N ARG A 95 4.60 -7.03 -8.14
CA ARG A 95 5.86 -6.55 -7.55
C ARG A 95 5.59 -5.73 -6.29
N ALA A 96 4.55 -4.90 -6.30
CA ALA A 96 4.14 -4.16 -5.12
C ALA A 96 3.73 -5.09 -3.98
N CYS A 97 2.94 -6.11 -4.27
CA CYS A 97 2.53 -7.10 -3.27
C CYS A 97 3.72 -7.82 -2.65
N ASP A 98 4.68 -8.23 -3.47
CA ASP A 98 5.89 -8.89 -2.98
C ASP A 98 6.70 -7.97 -2.07
N LEU A 99 6.83 -6.70 -2.43
CA LEU A 99 7.49 -5.70 -1.59
C LEU A 99 6.71 -5.44 -0.31
N ALA A 100 5.38 -5.37 -0.39
CA ALA A 100 4.56 -5.18 0.80
C ALA A 100 4.73 -6.32 1.81
N ARG A 101 4.80 -7.57 1.33
CA ARG A 101 5.09 -8.74 2.19
C ARG A 101 6.46 -8.64 2.84
N GLU A 102 7.46 -8.30 2.05
CA GLU A 102 8.83 -8.11 2.53
C GLU A 102 8.89 -7.02 3.60
N ASN A 103 8.21 -5.89 3.35
CA ASN A 103 8.23 -4.75 4.25
C ASN A 103 7.45 -5.01 5.55
N ALA A 104 6.35 -5.76 5.48
CA ALA A 104 5.64 -6.19 6.68
C ALA A 104 6.56 -7.05 7.55
N ARG A 105 7.20 -8.05 6.96
CA ARG A 105 8.15 -8.93 7.67
C ARG A 105 9.32 -8.13 8.26
N ARG A 106 9.89 -7.25 7.47
CA ARG A 106 11.06 -6.45 7.84
C ARG A 106 10.79 -5.55 9.05
N ASN A 107 9.56 -5.08 9.18
CA ASN A 107 9.15 -4.23 10.29
C ASN A 107 8.41 -5.00 11.40
N GLY A 108 8.38 -6.31 11.33
CA GLY A 108 7.75 -7.14 12.35
C GLY A 108 6.24 -7.04 12.40
N VAL A 109 5.60 -6.71 11.28
CA VAL A 109 4.17 -6.52 11.18
C VAL A 109 3.52 -7.76 10.57
N ARG A 110 2.46 -8.25 11.20
CA ARG A 110 1.61 -9.29 10.63
C ARG A 110 0.56 -8.62 9.76
N ALA A 111 0.56 -8.96 8.48
CA ALA A 111 -0.43 -8.46 7.54
C ALA A 111 -0.67 -9.50 6.47
N GLU A 112 -1.91 -9.58 6.01
CA GLU A 112 -2.25 -10.36 4.84
C GLU A 112 -2.05 -9.48 3.61
N VAL A 113 -1.41 -9.99 2.56
CA VAL A 113 -1.20 -9.23 1.33
C VAL A 113 -1.81 -10.02 0.18
N LEU A 114 -2.69 -9.38 -0.58
CA LEU A 114 -3.43 -10.01 -1.67
C LEU A 114 -3.22 -9.24 -2.97
N GLU A 115 -2.92 -9.96 -4.03
CA GLU A 115 -2.99 -9.42 -5.38
C GLU A 115 -4.48 -9.36 -5.77
N SER A 116 -4.97 -8.16 -6.11
CA SER A 116 -6.40 -7.96 -6.38
C SER A 116 -6.61 -6.84 -7.38
N ASP A 117 -7.42 -7.09 -8.39
CA ASP A 117 -7.92 -6.04 -9.27
C ASP A 117 -9.11 -5.37 -8.56
N GLY A 118 -8.85 -4.19 -7.97
CA GLY A 118 -9.82 -3.55 -7.10
C GLY A 118 -10.18 -4.45 -5.92
N TYR A 119 -11.46 -4.63 -5.67
CA TYR A 119 -11.97 -5.46 -4.57
C TYR A 119 -12.26 -6.92 -4.95
N MET A 120 -11.87 -7.36 -6.14
CA MET A 120 -12.26 -8.67 -6.65
C MET A 120 -11.82 -9.83 -5.77
N ALA A 121 -10.60 -9.77 -5.23
CA ALA A 121 -10.10 -10.81 -4.32
C ALA A 121 -10.62 -10.68 -2.89
N LEU A 122 -11.40 -9.63 -2.61
CA LEU A 122 -11.88 -9.29 -1.27
C LEU A 122 -13.40 -9.47 -1.14
N THR A 123 -14.04 -10.09 -2.13
CA THR A 123 -15.49 -10.29 -2.17
C THR A 123 -15.98 -10.97 -0.89
N GLY A 124 -17.02 -10.41 -0.29
CA GLY A 124 -17.62 -10.94 0.94
C GLY A 124 -16.90 -10.55 2.23
N ARG A 125 -15.76 -9.87 2.13
CA ARG A 125 -15.02 -9.43 3.31
C ARG A 125 -15.45 -8.03 3.73
N ARG A 126 -15.40 -7.76 5.02
CA ARG A 126 -15.77 -6.47 5.60
C ARG A 126 -14.62 -5.89 6.41
N PHE A 127 -14.48 -4.57 6.34
CA PHE A 127 -13.43 -3.83 7.05
C PHE A 127 -14.06 -2.66 7.80
N ALA A 128 -13.60 -2.43 9.01
CA ALA A 128 -14.03 -1.25 9.77
C ALA A 128 -13.36 0.02 9.24
N THR A 129 -12.16 -0.11 8.68
CA THR A 129 -11.41 1.02 8.13
C THR A 129 -10.82 0.62 6.78
N ILE A 130 -11.04 1.45 5.77
CA ILE A 130 -10.43 1.30 4.44
C ILE A 130 -9.60 2.54 4.18
N LEU A 131 -8.30 2.33 3.95
CA LEU A 131 -7.35 3.39 3.68
C LEU A 131 -6.95 3.31 2.21
N GLN A 132 -7.06 4.43 1.50
CA GLN A 132 -6.72 4.51 0.10
C GLN A 132 -5.90 5.76 -0.16
N ASN A 133 -4.75 5.60 -0.77
CA ASN A 133 -3.95 6.68 -1.30
C ASN A 133 -3.71 6.40 -2.79
N PRO A 134 -4.76 6.57 -3.64
CA PRO A 134 -4.64 6.22 -5.05
C PRO A 134 -3.64 7.12 -5.77
N PRO A 135 -2.83 6.57 -6.68
CA PRO A 135 -1.92 7.41 -7.46
C PRO A 135 -2.72 8.32 -8.39
N ILE A 136 -2.48 9.62 -8.28
CA ILE A 136 -3.19 10.64 -9.08
C ILE A 136 -2.98 10.40 -10.59
N ARG A 137 -1.85 9.81 -10.95
CA ARG A 137 -1.49 9.52 -12.34
C ARG A 137 -2.35 8.42 -12.99
N ALA A 138 -3.10 7.67 -12.19
CA ALA A 138 -3.86 6.52 -12.68
C ALA A 138 -5.02 6.90 -13.60
N GLY A 139 -5.49 8.11 -13.49
CA GLY A 139 -6.64 8.57 -14.24
C GLY A 139 -7.93 8.47 -13.44
N LYS A 140 -8.85 9.30 -13.82
CA LYS A 140 -10.09 9.55 -13.10
C LYS A 140 -10.98 8.31 -13.02
N ALA A 141 -11.09 7.53 -14.11
CA ALA A 141 -11.96 6.36 -14.15
C ALA A 141 -11.54 5.27 -13.17
N VAL A 142 -10.23 5.05 -13.05
CA VAL A 142 -9.67 4.06 -12.11
C VAL A 142 -9.92 4.47 -10.67
N ILE A 143 -9.73 5.75 -10.35
CA ILE A 143 -9.97 6.28 -9.01
C ILE A 143 -11.44 6.10 -8.61
N TYR A 144 -12.38 6.45 -9.50
CA TYR A 144 -13.79 6.30 -9.22
C TYR A 144 -14.21 4.85 -9.00
N ARG A 145 -13.66 3.93 -9.79
CA ARG A 145 -13.95 2.51 -9.62
C ARG A 145 -13.53 2.02 -8.23
N MET A 146 -12.36 2.41 -7.76
CA MET A 146 -11.86 2.01 -6.44
C MET A 146 -12.78 2.51 -5.33
N PHE A 147 -13.21 3.74 -5.38
CA PHE A 147 -14.09 4.30 -4.35
C PHE A 147 -15.49 3.68 -4.41
N ALA A 148 -16.04 3.45 -5.58
CA ALA A 148 -17.34 2.82 -5.73
C ALA A 148 -17.37 1.41 -5.15
N ASP A 149 -16.32 0.61 -5.42
CA ASP A 149 -16.22 -0.75 -4.93
C ASP A 149 -16.01 -0.79 -3.40
N GLY A 150 -15.39 0.24 -2.83
CA GLY A 150 -15.15 0.36 -1.39
C GLY A 150 -16.36 0.86 -0.60
N ALA A 151 -17.30 1.46 -1.28
CA ALA A 151 -18.51 1.93 -0.64
C ALA A 151 -19.47 0.77 -0.40
#